data_0f5495c63b38a00471e9fb0168e901ea
#
_entry.id   0f5495c63b38a00471e9fb0168e901ea
#
_cell.length_a   1.000
_cell.length_b   1.000
_cell.length_c   1.000
_cell.angle_alpha   90.00
_cell.angle_beta   90.00
_cell.angle_gamma   90.00
#
_symmetry.space_group_name_H-M   'P 1'
#
loop_
_entity.id
_entity.type
_entity.pdbx_description
1 polymer ?
#
loop_
_entity_poly.entity_id
_entity_poly.type
_entity_poly.pdbx_seq_one_letter_code
_entity_poly.pdbx_strand_id
1 'polypeptide(L)'
;MANHDSSDPASKLTFQEISHLNDRKLEIKKAHSLYIVDHPEIKDMLNDFMSAVLLDKPNNIFTFASDHFAELVPAAASSTSTNNFTPLVICGPSGAGLKTLVGLLTKSFPNSFGFSVAHTSRDPRPGEVEGEDYFFSTSRDEMTQSIEDGKFVTYAEAHGELYATSFKAVQAMRDKGIVPILDIEVEAVRNVKDSKLAPRYLFVAPPSVDALEDRLREKGVDSEQDIQKCLSDAHGIIEYGEGGNFDKVLVNEVLEDSFLEFKNTILGWYPHLGNEEEEEEEEEEEDEEEGKEEKEEEEDGE
;
A
#
# COMPACT_ATOMS: atom_id res chain seq x y z
N MET A 1 25.70 -2.31 -44.03
CA MET A 1 24.80 -1.14 -43.94
C MET A 1 23.54 -1.64 -43.22
N ALA A 2 23.46 -1.47 -41.92
CA ALA A 2 22.29 -1.80 -41.10
C ALA A 2 21.73 -0.46 -40.60
N ASN A 3 20.53 -0.14 -41.08
CA ASN A 3 19.77 1.03 -40.62
C ASN A 3 19.25 0.74 -39.22
N HIS A 4 19.75 1.46 -38.25
CA HIS A 4 19.13 1.62 -36.91
C HIS A 4 17.94 2.56 -37.08
N ASP A 5 16.74 1.97 -37.11
CA ASP A 5 15.48 2.71 -37.02
C ASP A 5 15.21 3.00 -35.53
N SER A 6 15.67 4.16 -35.07
CA SER A 6 15.35 4.69 -33.73
C SER A 6 13.99 5.39 -33.82
N SER A 7 12.92 4.63 -33.68
CA SER A 7 11.57 5.18 -33.55
C SER A 7 11.39 5.80 -32.14
N ASP A 8 11.57 7.09 -32.05
CA ASP A 8 11.20 7.92 -30.89
C ASP A 8 9.68 7.81 -30.67
N PRO A 9 9.21 7.38 -29.47
CA PRO A 9 7.77 7.26 -29.17
C PRO A 9 6.99 8.57 -29.32
N ALA A 10 7.67 9.73 -29.24
CA ALA A 10 7.06 11.04 -29.49
C ALA A 10 6.58 11.25 -30.95
N SER A 11 7.03 10.43 -31.91
CA SER A 11 6.66 10.55 -33.33
C SER A 11 5.30 9.95 -33.69
N LYS A 12 4.57 9.39 -32.71
CA LYS A 12 3.27 8.72 -32.94
C LYS A 12 2.04 9.54 -32.55
N LEU A 13 2.22 10.71 -31.92
CA LEU A 13 1.12 11.55 -31.48
C LEU A 13 0.60 12.45 -32.62
N THR A 14 -0.72 12.55 -32.73
CA THR A 14 -1.36 13.46 -33.69
C THR A 14 -1.22 14.92 -33.22
N PHE A 15 -1.34 15.87 -34.13
CA PHE A 15 -1.29 17.31 -33.81
C PHE A 15 -2.32 17.72 -32.77
N GLN A 16 -3.50 17.08 -32.76
CA GLN A 16 -4.54 17.33 -31.76
C GLN A 16 -4.14 16.83 -30.38
N GLU A 17 -3.52 15.64 -30.26
CA GLU A 17 -3.03 15.10 -28.99
C GLU A 17 -1.88 15.95 -28.43
N ILE A 18 -0.98 16.42 -29.28
CA ILE A 18 0.09 17.34 -28.86
C ILE A 18 -0.49 18.67 -28.36
N SER A 19 -1.54 19.19 -29.01
CA SER A 19 -2.21 20.42 -28.58
C SER A 19 -2.87 20.21 -27.20
N HIS A 20 -3.61 19.12 -27.01
CA HIS A 20 -4.23 18.80 -25.72
C HIS A 20 -3.21 18.61 -24.58
N LEU A 21 -2.09 17.96 -24.86
CA LEU A 21 -1.00 17.81 -23.90
C LEU A 21 -0.40 19.17 -23.51
N ASN A 22 -0.21 20.07 -24.48
CA ASN A 22 0.31 21.41 -24.22
C ASN A 22 -0.65 22.25 -23.41
N ASP A 23 -1.96 22.19 -23.70
CA ASP A 23 -2.99 22.91 -22.94
C ASP A 23 -3.05 22.42 -21.49
N ARG A 24 -3.05 21.10 -21.28
CA ARG A 24 -2.99 20.49 -19.94
C ARG A 24 -1.73 20.85 -19.18
N LYS A 25 -0.57 20.88 -19.85
CA LYS A 25 0.69 21.32 -19.27
C LYS A 25 0.65 22.80 -18.84
N LEU A 26 -0.05 23.63 -19.58
CA LEU A 26 -0.23 25.05 -19.26
C LEU A 26 -1.15 25.23 -18.04
N GLU A 27 -2.22 24.47 -17.96
CA GLU A 27 -3.15 24.46 -16.81
C GLU A 27 -2.43 24.00 -15.52
N ILE A 28 -1.68 22.91 -15.59
CA ILE A 28 -0.88 22.41 -14.46
C ILE A 28 0.13 23.46 -14.00
N LYS A 29 0.84 24.10 -14.95
CA LYS A 29 1.78 25.17 -14.60
C LYS A 29 1.10 26.37 -13.92
N LYS A 30 -0.08 26.75 -14.36
CA LYS A 30 -0.86 27.83 -13.72
C LYS A 30 -1.28 27.45 -12.30
N ALA A 31 -1.79 26.21 -12.11
CA ALA A 31 -2.18 25.72 -10.80
C ALA A 31 -0.98 25.67 -9.83
N HIS A 32 0.17 25.16 -10.27
CA HIS A 32 1.41 25.16 -9.47
C HIS A 32 1.88 26.57 -9.13
N SER A 33 1.80 27.52 -10.09
CA SER A 33 2.23 28.89 -9.83
C SER A 33 1.34 29.58 -8.80
N LEU A 34 0.01 29.36 -8.85
CA LEU A 34 -0.92 29.88 -7.85
C LEU A 34 -0.63 29.28 -6.48
N TYR A 35 -0.43 27.95 -6.40
CA TYR A 35 -0.11 27.28 -5.15
C TYR A 35 1.16 27.82 -4.49
N ILE A 36 2.23 28.05 -5.27
CA ILE A 36 3.49 28.63 -4.75
C ILE A 36 3.30 30.08 -4.28
N VAL A 37 2.40 30.83 -4.91
CA VAL A 37 2.08 32.21 -4.46
C VAL A 37 1.34 32.20 -3.14
N ASP A 38 0.42 31.25 -2.95
CA ASP A 38 -0.35 31.10 -1.72
C ASP A 38 0.48 30.46 -0.57
N HIS A 39 1.62 29.82 -0.92
CA HIS A 39 2.54 29.14 0.00
C HIS A 39 3.98 29.65 -0.15
N PRO A 40 4.26 30.91 0.24
CA PRO A 40 5.61 31.50 0.11
C PRO A 40 6.67 30.73 0.92
N GLU A 41 6.28 30.05 2.00
CA GLU A 41 7.14 29.22 2.85
C GLU A 41 7.86 28.11 2.07
N ILE A 42 7.26 27.59 0.99
CA ILE A 42 7.89 26.56 0.13
C ILE A 42 9.17 27.09 -0.50
N LYS A 43 9.14 28.34 -0.94
CA LYS A 43 10.28 28.99 -1.58
C LYS A 43 11.42 29.21 -0.59
N ASP A 44 11.08 29.61 0.64
CA ASP A 44 12.05 29.87 1.69
C ASP A 44 12.70 28.55 2.13
N MET A 45 11.94 27.47 2.35
CA MET A 45 12.44 26.14 2.65
C MET A 45 13.39 25.61 1.58
N LEU A 46 13.04 25.75 0.30
CA LEU A 46 13.89 25.30 -0.81
C LEU A 46 15.17 26.10 -0.90
N ASN A 47 15.13 27.42 -0.69
CA ASN A 47 16.33 28.27 -0.68
C ASN A 47 17.28 27.91 0.46
N ASP A 48 16.75 27.66 1.65
CA ASP A 48 17.53 27.24 2.82
C ASP A 48 18.20 25.89 2.58
N PHE A 49 17.45 24.90 2.07
CA PHE A 49 18.01 23.60 1.71
C PHE A 49 19.10 23.70 0.64
N MET A 50 18.84 24.43 -0.45
CA MET A 50 19.84 24.62 -1.51
C MET A 50 21.11 25.30 -0.99
N SER A 51 20.95 26.25 -0.08
CA SER A 51 22.10 26.93 0.55
C SER A 51 22.91 25.99 1.41
N ALA A 52 22.24 25.12 2.20
CA ALA A 52 22.90 24.11 3.03
C ALA A 52 23.65 23.07 2.17
N VAL A 53 23.02 22.54 1.11
CA VAL A 53 23.66 21.59 0.18
C VAL A 53 24.95 22.21 -0.46
N LEU A 54 24.88 23.46 -0.85
CA LEU A 54 26.04 24.13 -1.49
C LEU A 54 27.19 24.41 -0.51
N LEU A 55 26.87 24.61 0.77
CA LEU A 55 27.86 24.84 1.84
C LEU A 55 28.52 23.51 2.23
N ASP A 56 27.75 22.47 2.53
CA ASP A 56 28.22 21.22 3.12
C ASP A 56 28.70 20.21 2.08
N LYS A 57 28.21 20.33 0.83
CA LYS A 57 28.55 19.45 -0.31
C LYS A 57 28.49 17.96 0.06
N PRO A 58 27.34 17.47 0.54
CA PRO A 58 27.23 16.11 1.00
C PRO A 58 27.43 15.10 -0.14
N ASN A 59 28.01 13.95 0.17
CA ASN A 59 28.19 12.86 -0.80
C ASN A 59 26.83 12.26 -1.22
N ASN A 60 25.86 12.17 -0.29
CA ASN A 60 24.51 11.72 -0.54
C ASN A 60 23.52 12.87 -0.25
N ILE A 61 22.95 13.43 -1.32
CA ILE A 61 22.01 14.56 -1.22
C ILE A 61 20.66 14.10 -0.62
N PHE A 62 20.25 12.85 -0.85
CA PHE A 62 18.96 12.37 -0.36
C PHE A 62 18.96 12.19 1.16
N THR A 63 20.00 11.60 1.72
CA THR A 63 20.17 11.48 3.17
C THR A 63 20.25 12.87 3.82
N PHE A 64 21.05 13.77 3.23
CA PHE A 64 21.18 15.14 3.71
C PHE A 64 19.83 15.90 3.67
N ALA A 65 19.03 15.70 2.62
CA ALA A 65 17.69 16.28 2.53
C ALA A 65 16.74 15.74 3.62
N SER A 66 16.78 14.44 3.87
CA SER A 66 16.00 13.82 4.94
C SER A 66 16.32 14.43 6.30
N ASP A 67 17.60 14.56 6.61
CA ASP A 67 18.05 15.11 7.90
C ASP A 67 17.73 16.62 8.01
N HIS A 68 17.97 17.38 6.95
CA HIS A 68 17.71 18.82 6.91
C HIS A 68 16.22 19.15 7.12
N PHE A 69 15.32 18.44 6.45
CA PHE A 69 13.88 18.68 6.59
C PHE A 69 13.30 18.06 7.86
N ALA A 70 13.92 17.04 8.46
CA ALA A 70 13.53 16.49 9.75
C ALA A 70 13.61 17.54 10.87
N GLU A 71 14.57 18.46 10.82
CA GLU A 71 14.72 19.55 11.80
C GLU A 71 13.63 20.62 11.68
N LEU A 72 12.98 20.76 10.51
CA LEU A 72 11.91 21.73 10.27
C LEU A 72 10.54 21.23 10.74
N VAL A 73 10.42 19.95 11.09
CA VAL A 73 9.17 19.38 11.63
C VAL A 73 9.02 19.85 13.10
N PRO A 74 7.95 20.60 13.46
CA PRO A 74 7.74 21.04 14.84
C PRO A 74 7.80 19.86 15.82
N ALA A 75 8.44 20.05 16.97
CA ALA A 75 8.61 19.00 18.01
C ALA A 75 7.29 18.36 18.48
N ALA A 76 6.15 18.98 18.20
CA ALA A 76 4.82 18.42 18.42
C ALA A 76 4.45 17.34 17.37
N ALA A 77 5.13 17.30 16.21
CA ALA A 77 4.96 16.27 15.19
C ALA A 77 6.02 15.16 15.28
N SER A 78 7.11 15.40 16.02
CA SER A 78 8.22 14.44 16.20
C SER A 78 8.03 13.46 17.36
N SER A 79 6.86 13.42 17.99
CA SER A 79 6.56 12.44 19.06
C SER A 79 5.98 11.12 18.53
N THR A 80 6.40 10.66 17.35
CA THR A 80 5.97 9.36 16.83
C THR A 80 7.10 8.61 16.14
N SER A 81 8.01 8.10 16.94
CA SER A 81 8.81 6.91 16.62
C SER A 81 7.93 5.66 16.34
N THR A 82 6.60 5.83 16.26
CA THR A 82 5.61 4.76 16.02
C THR A 82 4.99 4.79 14.62
N ASN A 83 5.38 5.72 13.74
CA ASN A 83 4.74 5.90 12.43
C ASN A 83 5.26 4.97 11.34
N ASN A 84 6.39 4.31 11.53
CA ASN A 84 6.92 3.39 10.51
C ASN A 84 5.99 2.20 10.24
N PHE A 85 5.18 1.78 11.22
CA PHE A 85 4.28 0.63 11.11
C PHE A 85 2.81 1.05 11.19
N THR A 86 2.46 2.18 10.54
CA THR A 86 1.07 2.62 10.39
C THR A 86 0.26 1.53 9.68
N PRO A 87 -0.91 1.11 10.20
CA PRO A 87 -1.70 0.08 9.54
C PRO A 87 -2.13 0.48 8.13
N LEU A 88 -2.19 -0.50 7.23
CA LEU A 88 -2.66 -0.36 5.86
C LEU A 88 -4.07 -0.92 5.75
N VAL A 89 -5.05 -0.06 5.52
CA VAL A 89 -6.41 -0.45 5.18
C VAL A 89 -6.51 -0.60 3.67
N ILE A 90 -6.90 -1.79 3.23
CA ILE A 90 -7.14 -2.08 1.82
C ILE A 90 -8.60 -2.47 1.64
N CYS A 91 -9.26 -1.86 0.65
CA CYS A 91 -10.65 -2.09 0.35
C CYS A 91 -10.86 -2.16 -1.17
N GLY A 92 -11.90 -2.86 -1.61
CA GLY A 92 -12.29 -2.95 -3.01
C GLY A 92 -13.37 -4.00 -3.21
N PRO A 93 -14.09 -3.97 -4.35
CA PRO A 93 -15.10 -4.98 -4.65
C PRO A 93 -14.48 -6.37 -4.83
N SER A 94 -15.23 -7.40 -4.49
CA SER A 94 -14.82 -8.79 -4.72
C SER A 94 -14.49 -8.99 -6.20
N GLY A 95 -13.34 -9.58 -6.51
CA GLY A 95 -12.86 -9.73 -7.91
C GLY A 95 -11.96 -8.59 -8.41
N ALA A 96 -11.78 -7.49 -7.67
CA ALA A 96 -10.87 -6.41 -8.05
C ALA A 96 -9.38 -6.80 -8.05
N GLY A 97 -9.02 -7.98 -7.50
CA GLY A 97 -7.65 -8.49 -7.47
C GLY A 97 -6.85 -8.11 -6.21
N LEU A 98 -7.50 -7.59 -5.19
CA LEU A 98 -6.89 -7.16 -3.93
C LEU A 98 -6.01 -8.25 -3.30
N LYS A 99 -6.52 -9.49 -3.16
CA LYS A 99 -5.75 -10.61 -2.58
C LYS A 99 -4.48 -10.95 -3.36
N THR A 100 -4.53 -10.82 -4.69
CA THR A 100 -3.37 -11.06 -5.56
C THR A 100 -2.31 -9.99 -5.34
N LEU A 101 -2.71 -8.71 -5.33
CA LEU A 101 -1.80 -7.59 -5.08
C LEU A 101 -1.15 -7.66 -3.70
N VAL A 102 -1.94 -7.97 -2.65
CA VAL A 102 -1.40 -8.15 -1.28
C VAL A 102 -0.45 -9.36 -1.22
N GLY A 103 -0.80 -10.46 -1.90
CA GLY A 103 0.08 -11.64 -1.98
C GLY A 103 1.41 -11.36 -2.69
N LEU A 104 1.42 -10.48 -3.69
CA LEU A 104 2.67 -10.02 -4.32
C LEU A 104 3.45 -9.08 -3.39
N LEU A 105 2.76 -8.17 -2.68
CA LEU A 105 3.38 -7.26 -1.72
C LEU A 105 4.11 -8.02 -0.60
N THR A 106 3.44 -9.01 0.01
CA THR A 106 4.03 -9.80 1.11
C THR A 106 5.17 -10.70 0.65
N LYS A 107 5.24 -11.01 -0.65
CA LYS A 107 6.40 -11.72 -1.24
C LYS A 107 7.57 -10.78 -1.51
N SER A 108 7.28 -9.54 -1.93
CA SER A 108 8.33 -8.53 -2.20
C SER A 108 8.95 -7.97 -0.92
N PHE A 109 8.20 -7.99 0.20
CA PHE A 109 8.66 -7.50 1.49
C PHE A 109 8.40 -8.56 2.57
N PRO A 110 9.23 -9.61 2.64
CA PRO A 110 9.08 -10.70 3.62
C PRO A 110 9.13 -10.12 5.05
N ASN A 111 8.22 -10.59 5.90
CA ASN A 111 8.11 -10.19 7.32
C ASN A 111 7.76 -8.71 7.60
N SER A 112 7.67 -7.85 6.60
CA SER A 112 7.36 -6.42 6.79
C SER A 112 5.86 -6.15 6.85
N PHE A 113 5.04 -7.00 6.26
CA PHE A 113 3.58 -6.93 6.24
C PHE A 113 2.93 -8.20 6.76
N GLY A 114 1.76 -8.07 7.38
CA GLY A 114 0.99 -9.23 7.81
C GLY A 114 -0.47 -8.91 8.11
N PHE A 115 -1.31 -9.93 8.08
CA PHE A 115 -2.69 -9.82 8.52
C PHE A 115 -2.76 -9.94 10.04
N SER A 116 -3.52 -9.05 10.66
CA SER A 116 -3.80 -9.17 12.10
C SER A 116 -4.67 -10.40 12.37
N VAL A 117 -4.27 -11.19 13.37
CA VAL A 117 -5.07 -12.35 13.81
C VAL A 117 -6.43 -11.87 14.30
N ALA A 118 -7.50 -12.36 13.68
CA ALA A 118 -8.86 -11.98 14.02
C ALA A 118 -9.38 -12.76 15.22
N HIS A 119 -10.31 -12.15 15.96
CA HIS A 119 -11.14 -12.84 16.95
C HIS A 119 -12.34 -13.48 16.28
N THR A 120 -12.82 -14.61 16.78
CA THR A 120 -14.04 -15.26 16.31
C THR A 120 -14.84 -15.84 17.46
N SER A 121 -16.18 -15.88 17.31
CA SER A 121 -17.09 -16.48 18.29
C SER A 121 -17.30 -17.98 18.08
N ARG A 122 -16.84 -18.52 16.93
CA ARG A 122 -16.97 -19.95 16.66
C ARG A 122 -15.92 -20.77 17.39
N ASP A 123 -16.23 -22.03 17.59
CA ASP A 123 -15.27 -23.01 18.10
C ASP A 123 -14.10 -23.23 17.10
N PRO A 124 -12.90 -23.57 17.59
CA PRO A 124 -11.76 -23.91 16.75
C PRO A 124 -12.03 -25.18 15.94
N ARG A 125 -11.59 -25.21 14.69
CA ARG A 125 -11.61 -26.40 13.85
C ARG A 125 -10.39 -27.28 14.11
N PRO A 126 -10.44 -28.57 13.76
CA PRO A 126 -9.27 -29.43 13.89
C PRO A 126 -8.06 -28.86 13.15
N GLY A 127 -6.96 -28.64 13.87
CA GLY A 127 -5.70 -28.11 13.34
C GLY A 127 -5.55 -26.58 13.46
N GLU A 128 -6.56 -25.85 13.87
CA GLU A 128 -6.45 -24.42 14.14
C GLU A 128 -5.82 -24.15 15.51
N VAL A 129 -4.95 -23.17 15.59
CA VAL A 129 -4.17 -22.80 16.78
C VAL A 129 -4.62 -21.44 17.30
N GLU A 130 -4.90 -21.38 18.61
CA GLU A 130 -5.21 -20.14 19.31
C GLU A 130 -4.09 -19.13 19.18
N GLY A 131 -4.42 -17.90 18.71
CA GLY A 131 -3.48 -16.80 18.56
C GLY A 131 -2.64 -16.84 17.28
N GLU A 132 -2.76 -17.91 16.47
CA GLU A 132 -2.15 -18.01 15.15
C GLU A 132 -3.20 -17.88 14.04
N ASP A 133 -4.22 -18.76 14.05
CA ASP A 133 -5.31 -18.72 13.09
C ASP A 133 -6.39 -17.71 13.51
N TYR A 134 -6.83 -17.82 14.75
CA TYR A 134 -7.82 -16.93 15.38
C TYR A 134 -7.57 -16.81 16.88
N PHE A 135 -8.09 -15.73 17.46
CA PHE A 135 -8.41 -15.66 18.89
C PHE A 135 -9.84 -16.13 19.10
N PHE A 136 -10.00 -17.32 19.69
CA PHE A 136 -11.33 -17.93 19.89
C PHE A 136 -11.96 -17.35 21.16
N SER A 137 -13.10 -16.66 21.01
CA SER A 137 -13.84 -16.12 22.13
C SER A 137 -14.64 -17.20 22.84
N THR A 138 -14.75 -17.10 24.17
CA THR A 138 -15.48 -18.05 25.00
C THR A 138 -16.97 -18.05 24.71
N SER A 139 -17.54 -16.94 24.24
CA SER A 139 -18.93 -16.85 23.82
C SER A 139 -19.19 -15.69 22.86
N ARG A 140 -20.27 -15.81 22.07
CA ARG A 140 -20.79 -14.74 21.22
C ARG A 140 -21.16 -13.48 22.03
N ASP A 141 -21.74 -13.67 23.23
CA ASP A 141 -22.18 -12.56 24.08
C ASP A 141 -20.99 -11.74 24.59
N GLU A 142 -19.90 -12.40 24.99
CA GLU A 142 -18.67 -11.71 25.40
C GLU A 142 -18.04 -10.93 24.24
N MET A 143 -18.08 -11.49 23.04
CA MET A 143 -17.59 -10.81 21.84
C MET A 143 -18.47 -9.60 21.50
N THR A 144 -19.81 -9.73 21.58
CA THR A 144 -20.74 -8.63 21.38
C THR A 144 -20.50 -7.50 22.39
N GLN A 145 -20.32 -7.84 23.65
CA GLN A 145 -20.00 -6.84 24.69
C GLN A 145 -18.66 -6.14 24.40
N SER A 146 -17.68 -6.87 23.93
CA SER A 146 -16.37 -6.29 23.57
C SER A 146 -16.44 -5.38 22.33
N ILE A 147 -17.37 -5.64 21.40
CA ILE A 147 -17.68 -4.74 20.28
C ILE A 147 -18.31 -3.45 20.81
N GLU A 148 -19.30 -3.55 21.70
CA GLU A 148 -19.97 -2.40 22.33
C GLU A 148 -18.99 -1.56 23.17
N ASP A 149 -18.02 -2.20 23.84
CA ASP A 149 -16.95 -1.56 24.59
C ASP A 149 -15.90 -0.86 23.68
N GLY A 150 -16.01 -0.96 22.34
CA GLY A 150 -15.11 -0.35 21.39
C GLY A 150 -13.69 -0.94 21.37
N LYS A 151 -13.54 -2.23 21.71
CA LYS A 151 -12.22 -2.92 21.73
C LYS A 151 -11.76 -3.36 20.33
N PHE A 152 -12.65 -3.35 19.35
CA PHE A 152 -12.40 -3.81 17.99
C PHE A 152 -12.32 -2.65 16.97
N VAL A 153 -11.38 -2.77 16.05
CA VAL A 153 -11.21 -1.86 14.91
C VAL A 153 -12.32 -2.10 13.88
N THR A 154 -12.59 -3.37 13.62
CA THR A 154 -13.62 -3.82 12.68
C THR A 154 -14.23 -5.13 13.14
N TYR A 155 -15.48 -5.37 12.74
CA TYR A 155 -16.18 -6.63 12.97
C TYR A 155 -17.15 -6.91 11.83
N ALA A 156 -17.40 -8.19 11.61
CA ALA A 156 -18.40 -8.70 10.64
C ALA A 156 -19.07 -9.95 11.19
N GLU A 157 -20.27 -10.24 10.70
CA GLU A 157 -20.96 -11.50 10.95
C GLU A 157 -20.95 -12.35 9.67
N ALA A 158 -20.47 -13.58 9.78
CA ALA A 158 -20.47 -14.54 8.69
C ALA A 158 -20.92 -15.92 9.21
N HIS A 159 -21.87 -16.54 8.53
CA HIS A 159 -22.41 -17.85 8.87
C HIS A 159 -22.94 -17.98 10.31
N GLY A 160 -23.48 -16.89 10.88
CA GLY A 160 -23.99 -16.84 12.25
C GLY A 160 -22.90 -16.63 13.32
N GLU A 161 -21.65 -16.48 12.93
CA GLU A 161 -20.52 -16.25 13.82
C GLU A 161 -19.94 -14.85 13.65
N LEU A 162 -19.38 -14.29 14.71
CA LEU A 162 -18.72 -13.00 14.70
C LEU A 162 -17.24 -13.16 14.41
N TYR A 163 -16.72 -12.24 13.61
CA TYR A 163 -15.28 -12.08 13.34
C TYR A 163 -14.91 -10.62 13.57
N ALA A 164 -13.81 -10.37 14.29
CA ALA A 164 -13.42 -9.00 14.59
C ALA A 164 -11.91 -8.87 14.74
N THR A 165 -11.37 -7.70 14.37
CA THR A 165 -9.97 -7.35 14.56
C THR A 165 -9.84 -6.36 15.70
N SER A 166 -9.09 -6.71 16.75
CA SER A 166 -8.93 -5.86 17.92
C SER A 166 -7.80 -4.84 17.76
N PHE A 167 -7.95 -3.68 18.41
CA PHE A 167 -6.86 -2.69 18.51
C PHE A 167 -5.59 -3.30 19.13
N LYS A 168 -5.74 -4.23 20.06
CA LYS A 168 -4.62 -4.91 20.72
C LYS A 168 -3.85 -5.79 19.72
N ALA A 169 -4.55 -6.53 18.85
CA ALA A 169 -3.91 -7.38 17.85
C ALA A 169 -3.14 -6.54 16.82
N VAL A 170 -3.73 -5.44 16.37
CA VAL A 170 -3.06 -4.48 15.46
C VAL A 170 -1.81 -3.89 16.13
N GLN A 171 -1.91 -3.48 17.40
CA GLN A 171 -0.77 -2.91 18.11
C GLN A 171 0.35 -3.93 18.33
N ALA A 172 0.00 -5.18 18.65
CA ALA A 172 1.00 -6.25 18.84
C ALA A 172 1.82 -6.54 17.57
N MET A 173 1.26 -6.33 16.38
CA MET A 173 2.02 -6.42 15.13
C MET A 173 2.98 -5.24 14.96
N ARG A 174 2.50 -4.02 15.23
CA ARG A 174 3.33 -2.81 15.18
C ARG A 174 4.51 -2.88 16.14
N ASP A 175 4.30 -3.46 17.32
CA ASP A 175 5.33 -3.66 18.34
C ASP A 175 6.41 -4.67 17.89
N LYS A 176 6.08 -5.54 16.91
CA LYS A 176 7.00 -6.48 16.27
C LYS A 176 7.70 -5.90 15.03
N GLY A 177 7.42 -4.65 14.67
CA GLY A 177 7.94 -4.05 13.45
C GLY A 177 7.24 -4.51 12.17
N ILE A 178 6.00 -5.00 12.27
CA ILE A 178 5.22 -5.47 11.12
C ILE A 178 4.09 -4.48 10.84
N VAL A 179 3.92 -4.08 9.58
CA VAL A 179 2.80 -3.25 9.12
C VAL A 179 1.52 -4.11 9.06
N PRO A 180 0.50 -3.83 9.90
CA PRO A 180 -0.74 -4.59 9.88
C PRO A 180 -1.56 -4.26 8.63
N ILE A 181 -1.99 -5.29 7.89
CA ILE A 181 -2.94 -5.15 6.79
C ILE A 181 -4.35 -5.44 7.30
N LEU A 182 -5.27 -4.52 7.01
CA LEU A 182 -6.70 -4.64 7.29
C LEU A 182 -7.45 -4.71 5.95
N ASP A 183 -7.78 -5.93 5.52
CA ASP A 183 -8.66 -6.19 4.38
C ASP A 183 -10.11 -6.10 4.89
N ILE A 184 -10.76 -4.98 4.61
CA ILE A 184 -12.09 -4.66 5.18
C ILE A 184 -13.07 -4.14 4.12
N GLU A 185 -14.34 -4.36 4.37
CA GLU A 185 -15.42 -3.85 3.54
C GLU A 185 -15.66 -2.33 3.75
N VAL A 186 -16.30 -1.69 2.77
CA VAL A 186 -16.57 -0.24 2.76
C VAL A 186 -17.28 0.24 4.03
N GLU A 187 -18.22 -0.55 4.55
CA GLU A 187 -18.96 -0.22 5.76
C GLU A 187 -18.02 -0.12 6.98
N ALA A 188 -17.05 -1.02 7.06
CA ALA A 188 -16.07 -1.04 8.14
C ALA A 188 -15.04 0.11 8.02
N VAL A 189 -14.75 0.60 6.81
CA VAL A 189 -13.84 1.75 6.60
C VAL A 189 -14.32 2.97 7.37
N ARG A 190 -15.63 3.23 7.41
CA ARG A 190 -16.21 4.36 8.16
C ARG A 190 -15.89 4.26 9.65
N ASN A 191 -16.06 3.08 10.24
CA ASN A 191 -15.77 2.83 11.65
C ASN A 191 -14.29 3.01 11.97
N VAL A 192 -13.41 2.58 11.04
CA VAL A 192 -11.96 2.73 11.21
C VAL A 192 -11.55 4.21 11.13
N LYS A 193 -12.19 5.02 10.27
CA LYS A 193 -11.95 6.46 10.17
C LYS A 193 -12.29 7.21 11.46
N ASP A 194 -13.34 6.79 12.14
CA ASP A 194 -13.76 7.38 13.43
C ASP A 194 -12.87 6.90 14.59
N SER A 195 -11.99 5.93 14.35
CA SER A 195 -11.09 5.40 15.35
C SER A 195 -9.80 6.23 15.48
N LYS A 196 -9.02 5.96 16.55
CA LYS A 196 -7.70 6.57 16.77
C LYS A 196 -6.56 5.89 16.01
N LEU A 197 -6.88 4.94 15.11
CA LEU A 197 -5.87 4.10 14.45
C LEU A 197 -5.04 4.87 13.42
N ALA A 198 -5.64 5.87 12.77
CA ALA A 198 -5.03 6.70 11.72
C ALA A 198 -4.25 5.89 10.66
N PRO A 199 -4.86 4.88 10.01
CA PRO A 199 -4.19 4.05 9.02
C PRO A 199 -4.01 4.79 7.68
N ARG A 200 -3.24 4.19 6.76
CA ARG A 200 -3.26 4.54 5.34
C ARG A 200 -4.40 3.79 4.66
N TYR A 201 -5.11 4.46 3.76
CA TYR A 201 -6.28 3.91 3.07
C TYR A 201 -6.00 3.75 1.58
N LEU A 202 -6.08 2.52 1.08
CA LEU A 202 -5.94 2.19 -0.34
C LEU A 202 -7.21 1.52 -0.84
N PHE A 203 -7.74 2.02 -1.95
CA PHE A 203 -8.86 1.41 -2.65
C PHE A 203 -8.37 0.76 -3.94
N VAL A 204 -8.72 -0.50 -4.15
CA VAL A 204 -8.45 -1.23 -5.40
C VAL A 204 -9.72 -1.27 -6.23
N ALA A 205 -9.71 -0.54 -7.34
CA ALA A 205 -10.81 -0.48 -8.29
C ALA A 205 -10.59 -1.46 -9.45
N PRO A 206 -11.62 -2.12 -9.97
CA PRO A 206 -11.56 -2.76 -11.29
C PRO A 206 -11.57 -1.68 -12.38
N PRO A 207 -11.09 -1.97 -13.61
CA PRO A 207 -11.16 -1.01 -14.72
C PRO A 207 -12.60 -0.74 -15.16
N SER A 208 -13.51 -1.70 -14.98
CA SER A 208 -14.93 -1.57 -15.22
C SER A 208 -15.72 -2.65 -14.46
N VAL A 209 -17.04 -2.49 -14.37
CA VAL A 209 -17.92 -3.52 -13.78
C VAL A 209 -17.99 -4.76 -14.69
N ASP A 210 -17.91 -4.59 -16.01
CA ASP A 210 -17.87 -5.70 -16.96
C ASP A 210 -16.60 -6.55 -16.76
N ALA A 211 -15.44 -5.91 -16.60
CA ALA A 211 -14.20 -6.62 -16.29
C ALA A 211 -14.25 -7.33 -14.93
N LEU A 212 -14.98 -6.77 -13.96
CA LEU A 212 -15.21 -7.43 -12.68
C LEU A 212 -16.06 -8.69 -12.85
N GLU A 213 -17.12 -8.63 -13.65
CA GLU A 213 -17.98 -9.78 -13.97
C GLU A 213 -17.18 -10.90 -14.62
N ASP A 214 -16.37 -10.58 -15.64
CA ASP A 214 -15.51 -11.53 -16.33
C ASP A 214 -14.56 -12.23 -15.36
N ARG A 215 -13.89 -11.49 -14.49
CA ARG A 215 -12.97 -12.03 -13.47
C ARG A 215 -13.67 -12.94 -12.46
N LEU A 216 -14.87 -12.58 -12.00
CA LEU A 216 -15.64 -13.40 -11.08
C LEU A 216 -16.07 -14.72 -11.72
N ARG A 217 -16.48 -14.69 -13.00
CA ARG A 217 -16.84 -15.88 -13.77
C ARG A 217 -15.64 -16.77 -14.06
N GLU A 218 -14.52 -16.19 -14.46
CA GLU A 218 -13.29 -16.92 -14.77
C GLU A 218 -12.73 -17.66 -13.54
N LYS A 219 -12.86 -17.06 -12.37
CA LYS A 219 -12.46 -17.68 -11.10
C LYS A 219 -13.23 -18.97 -10.80
N GLY A 220 -14.48 -19.09 -11.24
CA GLY A 220 -15.28 -20.32 -11.23
C GLY A 220 -15.60 -20.91 -9.85
N VAL A 221 -15.48 -20.13 -8.78
CA VAL A 221 -15.68 -20.56 -7.40
C VAL A 221 -17.04 -20.11 -6.86
N ASP A 222 -17.50 -18.95 -7.33
CA ASP A 222 -18.70 -18.29 -6.82
C ASP A 222 -19.95 -18.75 -7.60
N SER A 223 -21.11 -18.89 -6.93
CA SER A 223 -22.36 -19.19 -7.62
C SER A 223 -22.85 -18.00 -8.43
N GLU A 224 -23.69 -18.24 -9.46
CA GLU A 224 -24.26 -17.15 -10.26
C GLU A 224 -25.04 -16.15 -9.40
N GLN A 225 -25.66 -16.58 -8.32
CA GLN A 225 -26.37 -15.71 -7.38
C GLN A 225 -25.41 -14.82 -6.60
N ASP A 226 -24.26 -15.35 -6.18
CA ASP A 226 -23.23 -14.59 -5.49
C ASP A 226 -22.56 -13.56 -6.42
N ILE A 227 -22.30 -13.95 -7.68
CA ILE A 227 -21.79 -13.05 -8.71
C ILE A 227 -22.74 -11.86 -8.93
N GLN A 228 -24.04 -12.14 -9.12
CA GLN A 228 -25.04 -11.07 -9.31
C GLN A 228 -25.15 -10.15 -8.10
N LYS A 229 -25.04 -10.69 -6.89
CA LYS A 229 -24.98 -9.89 -5.67
C LYS A 229 -23.75 -9.01 -5.65
N CYS A 230 -22.55 -9.57 -5.89
CA CYS A 230 -21.30 -8.82 -5.95
C CYS A 230 -21.37 -7.66 -6.97
N LEU A 231 -21.96 -7.91 -8.15
CA LEU A 231 -22.09 -6.88 -9.20
C LEU A 231 -23.08 -5.78 -8.79
N SER A 232 -24.20 -6.15 -8.13
CA SER A 232 -25.16 -5.15 -7.63
C SER A 232 -24.54 -4.23 -6.59
N ASP A 233 -23.69 -4.77 -5.72
CA ASP A 233 -23.03 -4.04 -4.64
C ASP A 233 -21.82 -3.23 -5.16
N ALA A 234 -21.18 -3.69 -6.27
CA ALA A 234 -19.96 -3.12 -6.82
C ALA A 234 -20.08 -1.62 -7.17
N HIS A 235 -21.23 -1.20 -7.72
CA HIS A 235 -21.44 0.22 -8.08
C HIS A 235 -21.31 1.14 -6.87
N GLY A 236 -21.97 0.82 -5.76
CA GLY A 236 -21.90 1.60 -4.52
C GLY A 236 -20.52 1.58 -3.88
N ILE A 237 -19.82 0.43 -3.97
CA ILE A 237 -18.45 0.26 -3.46
C ILE A 237 -17.48 1.13 -4.26
N ILE A 238 -17.56 1.11 -5.60
CA ILE A 238 -16.70 1.90 -6.50
C ILE A 238 -16.97 3.39 -6.31
N GLU A 239 -18.25 3.81 -6.30
CA GLU A 239 -18.61 5.22 -6.06
C GLU A 239 -18.05 5.74 -4.73
N TYR A 240 -18.15 4.95 -3.66
CA TYR A 240 -17.55 5.31 -2.38
C TYR A 240 -16.01 5.36 -2.43
N GLY A 241 -15.39 4.41 -3.14
CA GLY A 241 -13.94 4.32 -3.31
C GLY A 241 -13.35 5.53 -4.04
N GLU A 242 -14.00 5.95 -5.13
CA GLU A 242 -13.61 7.08 -5.96
C GLU A 242 -14.04 8.43 -5.37
N GLY A 243 -14.93 8.43 -4.40
CA GLY A 243 -15.49 9.63 -3.76
C GLY A 243 -14.54 10.37 -2.81
N GLY A 244 -13.23 10.15 -2.88
CA GLY A 244 -12.22 10.83 -2.03
C GLY A 244 -12.14 10.29 -0.61
N ASN A 245 -12.59 9.07 -0.38
CA ASN A 245 -12.58 8.42 0.93
C ASN A 245 -11.27 7.67 1.24
N PHE A 246 -10.35 7.57 0.29
CA PHE A 246 -9.09 6.84 0.38
C PHE A 246 -7.91 7.74 0.04
N ASP A 247 -6.75 7.48 0.64
CA ASP A 247 -5.51 8.22 0.34
C ASP A 247 -5.03 7.93 -1.08
N LYS A 248 -5.30 6.72 -1.58
CA LYS A 248 -4.96 6.28 -2.92
C LYS A 248 -6.07 5.39 -3.48
N VAL A 249 -6.42 5.63 -4.75
CA VAL A 249 -7.22 4.73 -5.59
C VAL A 249 -6.27 4.11 -6.62
N LEU A 250 -6.24 2.79 -6.68
CA LEU A 250 -5.45 1.99 -7.61
C LEU A 250 -6.40 1.25 -8.55
N VAL A 251 -6.35 1.54 -9.85
CA VAL A 251 -7.12 0.81 -10.86
C VAL A 251 -6.34 -0.41 -11.30
N ASN A 252 -6.83 -1.61 -10.96
CA ASN A 252 -6.19 -2.87 -11.32
C ASN A 252 -6.67 -3.35 -12.69
N GLU A 253 -6.04 -2.84 -13.75
CA GLU A 253 -6.31 -3.21 -15.13
C GLU A 253 -5.36 -4.33 -15.58
N VAL A 254 -4.07 -4.04 -15.63
CA VAL A 254 -2.98 -4.98 -15.91
C VAL A 254 -2.23 -5.23 -14.60
N LEU A 255 -2.12 -6.49 -14.21
CA LEU A 255 -1.60 -6.85 -12.87
C LEU A 255 -0.19 -6.32 -12.62
N GLU A 256 0.70 -6.47 -13.59
CA GLU A 256 2.11 -6.07 -13.49
C GLU A 256 2.24 -4.55 -13.28
N ASP A 257 1.55 -3.75 -14.10
CA ASP A 257 1.58 -2.29 -14.01
C ASP A 257 0.93 -1.81 -12.71
N SER A 258 -0.20 -2.43 -12.33
CA SER A 258 -0.93 -2.12 -11.11
C SER A 258 -0.11 -2.48 -9.87
N PHE A 259 0.63 -3.59 -9.91
CA PHE A 259 1.51 -3.97 -8.82
C PHE A 259 2.70 -3.00 -8.68
N LEU A 260 3.29 -2.57 -9.79
CA LEU A 260 4.37 -1.57 -9.76
C LEU A 260 3.88 -0.23 -9.16
N GLU A 261 2.69 0.23 -9.56
CA GLU A 261 2.09 1.44 -8.98
C GLU A 261 1.79 1.24 -7.48
N PHE A 262 1.29 0.06 -7.10
CA PHE A 262 1.04 -0.29 -5.70
C PHE A 262 2.33 -0.28 -4.88
N LYS A 263 3.38 -0.98 -5.33
CA LYS A 263 4.70 -1.04 -4.70
C LYS A 263 5.28 0.37 -4.50
N ASN A 264 5.25 1.22 -5.53
CA ASN A 264 5.73 2.60 -5.44
C ASN A 264 4.92 3.43 -4.42
N THR A 265 3.61 3.21 -4.34
CA THR A 265 2.74 3.87 -3.34
C THR A 265 3.12 3.42 -1.93
N ILE A 266 3.36 2.14 -1.73
CA ILE A 266 3.78 1.55 -0.45
C ILE A 266 5.14 2.09 -0.02
N LEU A 267 6.14 2.11 -0.89
CA LEU A 267 7.46 2.68 -0.60
C LEU A 267 7.38 4.18 -0.24
N GLY A 268 6.49 4.92 -0.88
CA GLY A 268 6.21 6.32 -0.52
C GLY A 268 5.58 6.48 0.87
N TRP A 269 4.77 5.52 1.34
CA TRP A 269 4.16 5.54 2.66
C TRP A 269 5.03 4.94 3.76
N TYR A 270 5.90 3.99 3.42
CA TYR A 270 6.78 3.23 4.30
C TYR A 270 8.23 3.27 3.77
N PRO A 271 8.91 4.43 3.83
CA PRO A 271 10.24 4.59 3.23
C PRO A 271 11.32 3.66 3.81
N HIS A 272 11.12 3.16 5.04
CA HIS A 272 12.04 2.22 5.68
C HIS A 272 12.16 0.89 4.93
N LEU A 273 11.14 0.50 4.15
CA LEU A 273 11.16 -0.73 3.36
C LEU A 273 12.09 -0.65 2.13
N GLY A 274 12.36 0.55 1.62
CA GLY A 274 13.28 0.75 0.50
C GLY A 274 14.75 0.52 0.89
N ASN A 275 15.10 0.74 2.14
CA ASN A 275 16.46 0.51 2.62
C ASN A 275 16.75 -0.99 2.79
N GLU A 276 15.75 -1.79 3.12
CA GLU A 276 15.88 -3.25 3.26
C GLU A 276 16.12 -3.92 1.88
N GLU A 277 15.52 -3.40 0.79
CA GLU A 277 15.76 -3.92 -0.57
C GLU A 277 17.19 -3.61 -1.06
N GLU A 278 17.71 -2.42 -0.76
CA GLU A 278 19.08 -2.04 -1.15
C GLU A 278 20.12 -2.89 -0.40
N GLU A 279 19.89 -3.21 0.88
CA GLU A 279 20.77 -4.07 1.68
C GLU A 279 20.74 -5.55 1.20
N GLU A 280 19.55 -6.08 0.84
CA GLU A 280 19.43 -7.44 0.30
C GLU A 280 20.06 -7.57 -1.10
N GLU A 281 19.92 -6.54 -1.97
CA GLU A 281 20.56 -6.53 -3.30
C GLU A 281 22.10 -6.44 -3.18
N GLU A 282 22.62 -5.66 -2.23
CA GLU A 282 24.07 -5.56 -1.98
C GLU A 282 24.64 -6.89 -1.42
N GLU A 283 23.92 -7.57 -0.50
CA GLU A 283 24.32 -8.89 0.02
C GLU A 283 24.29 -9.98 -1.08
N GLU A 284 23.26 -9.99 -1.96
CA GLU A 284 23.21 -10.95 -3.07
C GLU A 284 24.33 -10.71 -4.12
N GLU A 285 24.69 -9.43 -4.39
CA GLU A 285 25.79 -9.11 -5.29
C GLU A 285 27.16 -9.51 -4.69
N GLU A 286 27.37 -9.31 -3.37
CA GLU A 286 28.60 -9.73 -2.68
C GLU A 286 28.73 -11.26 -2.67
N ASP A 287 27.64 -12.00 -2.38
CA ASP A 287 27.64 -13.48 -2.42
C ASP A 287 27.89 -14.04 -3.84
N GLU A 288 27.39 -13.36 -4.88
CA GLU A 288 27.66 -13.75 -6.27
C GLU A 288 29.13 -13.45 -6.68
N GLU A 289 29.72 -12.36 -6.19
CA GLU A 289 31.13 -12.05 -6.46
C GLU A 289 32.07 -13.02 -5.71
N GLU A 290 31.81 -13.32 -4.43
CA GLU A 290 32.58 -14.33 -3.67
C GLU A 290 32.51 -15.71 -4.34
N GLY A 291 31.31 -16.13 -4.78
CA GLY A 291 31.11 -17.42 -5.47
C GLY A 291 31.77 -17.49 -6.85
N LYS A 292 32.08 -16.35 -7.48
CA LYS A 292 32.86 -16.29 -8.74
C LYS A 292 34.37 -16.36 -8.46
N GLU A 293 34.85 -15.68 -7.43
CA GLU A 293 36.27 -15.71 -7.02
C GLU A 293 36.68 -17.11 -6.56
N GLU A 294 35.84 -17.82 -5.76
CA GLU A 294 36.13 -19.21 -5.36
C GLU A 294 36.22 -20.18 -6.55
N LYS A 295 35.43 -19.98 -7.61
CA LYS A 295 35.49 -20.83 -8.81
C LYS A 295 36.69 -20.51 -9.68
N GLU A 296 37.16 -19.29 -9.75
CA GLU A 296 38.37 -18.91 -10.49
C GLU A 296 39.62 -19.44 -9.77
N GLU A 297 39.66 -19.44 -8.41
CA GLU A 297 40.76 -20.01 -7.64
C GLU A 297 40.84 -21.57 -7.76
N GLU A 298 39.70 -22.24 -7.91
CA GLU A 298 39.69 -23.71 -8.16
C GLU A 298 40.14 -24.07 -9.57
N GLU A 299 39.86 -23.25 -10.60
CA GLU A 299 40.29 -23.50 -11.97
C GLU A 299 41.80 -23.21 -12.19
N ASP A 300 42.39 -22.23 -11.48
CA ASP A 300 43.81 -21.91 -11.58
C ASP A 300 44.71 -22.84 -10.74
N GLY A 301 44.11 -23.72 -9.92
CA GLY A 301 44.81 -24.68 -9.02
C GLY A 301 45.03 -26.09 -9.61
N GLU A 302 44.55 -26.42 -10.81
CA GLU A 302 44.78 -27.67 -11.53
C GLU A 302 45.85 -27.47 -12.65
#